data_ef4ea70badcda9fa0e4e742f8ff6f882
#
_entry.id   ef4ea70badcda9fa0e4e742f8ff6f882
#
_cell.length_a   1.000
_cell.length_b   1.000
_cell.length_c   1.000
_cell.angle_alpha   90.00
_cell.angle_beta   90.00
_cell.angle_gamma   90.00
#
_symmetry.space_group_name_H-M   'P 1'
#
loop_
_entity.id
_entity.type
_entity.pdbx_description
1 polymer ?
#
loop_
_entity_poly.entity_id
_entity_poly.type
_entity_poly.pdbx_seq_one_letter_code
_entity_poly.pdbx_strand_id
1 'polypeptide(L)' 'MMTSAERVVLRATIRRVNHYREQKFDKYVILEYVDSSIRKVRNHCSDELLRCLFDVRQQVVLGKEVQEEMEK' A
#
# COMPACT_ATOMS: atom_id res chain seq x y z
N MET A 1 -10.32 -12.75 5.86
CA MET A 1 -8.91 -13.10 5.72
C MET A 1 -8.45 -12.88 4.28
N MET A 2 -7.25 -12.36 4.11
CA MET A 2 -6.75 -12.10 2.78
C MET A 2 -6.35 -13.39 2.07
N THR A 3 -6.62 -13.42 0.78
CA THR A 3 -6.17 -14.52 -0.06
C THR A 3 -4.67 -14.37 -0.36
N SER A 4 -4.09 -15.45 -0.91
CA SER A 4 -2.69 -15.36 -1.32
C SER A 4 -2.48 -14.30 -2.38
N ALA A 5 -3.41 -14.17 -3.32
CA ALA A 5 -3.29 -13.16 -4.36
C ALA A 5 -3.33 -11.76 -3.75
N GLU A 6 -4.18 -11.55 -2.76
CA GLU A 6 -4.28 -10.25 -2.13
C GLU A 6 -3.02 -9.90 -1.35
N ARG A 7 -2.40 -10.90 -0.74
CA ARG A 7 -1.14 -10.66 -0.05
C ARG A 7 -0.05 -10.24 -1.02
N VAL A 8 -0.05 -10.81 -2.21
CA VAL A 8 0.91 -10.43 -3.24
C VAL A 8 0.68 -8.97 -3.64
N VAL A 9 -0.58 -8.58 -3.81
CA VAL A 9 -0.91 -7.20 -4.16
C VAL A 9 -0.44 -6.25 -3.07
N LEU A 10 -0.72 -6.58 -1.83
CA LEU A 10 -0.31 -5.72 -0.71
C LEU A 10 1.21 -5.58 -0.65
N ARG A 11 1.91 -6.70 -0.74
CA ARG A 11 3.36 -6.66 -0.66
C ARG A 11 3.97 -5.87 -1.80
N ALA A 12 3.44 -6.06 -3.02
CA ALA A 12 3.94 -5.33 -4.17
C ALA A 12 3.71 -3.83 -4.00
N THR A 13 2.57 -3.46 -3.46
CA THR A 13 2.26 -2.04 -3.22
C THR A 13 3.24 -1.45 -2.22
N ILE A 14 3.48 -2.15 -1.13
CA ILE A 14 4.40 -1.65 -0.10
C ILE A 14 5.81 -1.50 -0.67
N ARG A 15 6.26 -2.47 -1.44
CA ARG A 15 7.59 -2.41 -2.03
C ARG A 15 7.72 -1.23 -2.98
N ARG A 16 6.67 -0.97 -3.77
CA ARG A 16 6.70 0.14 -4.70
C ARG A 16 6.72 1.46 -3.95
N VAL A 17 5.96 1.57 -2.89
CA VAL A 17 5.95 2.79 -2.07
C VAL A 17 7.34 3.04 -1.50
N ASN A 18 7.95 2.02 -0.94
CA ASN A 18 9.27 2.18 -0.34
C ASN A 18 10.32 2.51 -1.40
N HIS A 19 10.19 1.93 -2.59
CA HIS A 19 11.09 2.24 -3.69
C HIS A 19 10.98 3.71 -4.08
N TYR A 20 9.75 4.22 -4.19
CA TYR A 20 9.56 5.62 -4.54
C TYR A 20 10.15 6.53 -3.47
N ARG A 21 10.04 6.15 -2.21
CA ARG A 21 10.63 6.93 -1.14
C ARG A 21 12.14 6.98 -1.26
N GLU A 22 12.75 5.86 -1.60
CA GLU A 22 14.20 5.81 -1.80
C GLU A 22 14.63 6.69 -2.95
N GLN A 23 13.78 6.81 -3.97
CA GLN A 23 14.04 7.67 -5.11
C GLN A 23 13.72 9.11 -4.82
N LYS A 24 13.27 9.42 -3.61
CA LYS A 24 12.94 10.77 -3.18
C LYS A 24 11.81 11.41 -3.98
N PHE A 25 10.84 10.59 -4.38
CA PHE A 25 9.65 11.09 -5.04
C PHE A 25 8.84 11.94 -4.07
N ASP A 26 8.13 12.91 -4.63
CA ASP A 26 7.23 13.75 -3.86
C ASP A 26 6.18 12.90 -3.17
N LYS A 27 5.85 13.26 -1.93
CA LYS A 27 4.84 12.54 -1.16
C LYS A 27 3.53 12.42 -1.94
N TYR A 28 3.15 13.48 -2.65
CA TYR A 28 1.88 13.47 -3.36
C TYR A 28 1.88 12.49 -4.52
N VAL A 29 3.04 12.29 -5.14
CA VAL A 29 3.17 11.29 -6.18
C VAL A 29 2.95 9.90 -5.59
N ILE A 30 3.53 9.65 -4.43
CA ILE A 30 3.39 8.34 -3.77
C ILE A 30 1.95 8.13 -3.34
N LEU A 31 1.31 9.16 -2.80
CA LEU A 31 -0.08 9.07 -2.39
C LEU A 31 -0.99 8.78 -3.58
N GLU A 32 -0.70 9.40 -4.71
CA GLU A 32 -1.49 9.14 -5.91
C GLU A 32 -1.38 7.67 -6.33
N TYR A 33 -0.19 7.11 -6.23
CA TYR A 33 -0.02 5.70 -6.54
C TYR A 33 -0.84 4.82 -5.60
N VAL A 34 -0.79 5.10 -4.29
CA VAL A 34 -1.53 4.31 -3.33
C VAL A 34 -3.03 4.44 -3.55
N ASP A 35 -3.50 5.67 -3.77
CA ASP A 35 -4.92 5.90 -4.01
C ASP A 35 -5.39 5.19 -5.27
N SER A 36 -4.56 5.19 -6.30
CA SER A 36 -4.87 4.49 -7.53
C SER A 36 -4.99 2.99 -7.30
N SER A 37 -4.09 2.45 -6.47
CA SER A 37 -4.14 1.03 -6.14
C SER A 37 -5.43 0.69 -5.39
N ILE A 38 -5.83 1.55 -4.46
CA ILE A 38 -7.06 1.34 -3.72
C ILE A 38 -8.25 1.36 -4.66
N ARG A 39 -8.30 2.32 -5.57
CA ARG A 39 -9.43 2.42 -6.49
C ARG A 39 -9.55 1.19 -7.38
N LYS A 40 -8.42 0.59 -7.74
CA LYS A 40 -8.44 -0.57 -8.62
C LYS A 40 -9.07 -1.80 -7.96
N VAL A 41 -8.90 -1.93 -6.65
CA VAL A 41 -9.32 -3.17 -5.98
C VAL A 41 -10.52 -3.01 -5.08
N ARG A 42 -10.93 -1.79 -4.79
CA ARG A 42 -11.90 -1.56 -3.70
C ARG A 42 -13.23 -2.25 -3.89
N ASN A 43 -13.63 -2.52 -5.12
CA ASN A 43 -14.94 -3.10 -5.38
C ASN A 43 -14.92 -4.61 -5.43
N HIS A 44 -13.75 -5.23 -5.32
CA HIS A 44 -13.69 -6.69 -5.42
C HIS A 44 -12.54 -7.27 -4.62
N CYS A 45 -12.19 -6.66 -3.53
CA CYS A 45 -11.20 -7.22 -2.62
C CYS A 45 -11.80 -7.36 -1.23
N SER A 46 -11.09 -8.06 -0.35
CA SER A 46 -11.55 -8.22 1.01
C SER A 46 -11.41 -6.92 1.79
N ASP A 47 -12.21 -6.80 2.85
CA ASP A 47 -12.09 -5.65 3.73
C ASP A 47 -10.72 -5.58 4.36
N GLU A 48 -10.12 -6.74 4.60
CA GLU A 48 -8.83 -6.79 5.23
C GLU A 48 -7.76 -6.16 4.34
N LEU A 49 -7.79 -6.47 3.03
CA LEU A 49 -6.84 -5.86 2.11
C LEU A 49 -7.05 -4.35 2.04
N LEU A 50 -8.30 -3.93 1.96
CA LEU A 50 -8.60 -2.50 1.92
C LEU A 50 -8.06 -1.80 3.16
N ARG A 51 -8.28 -2.39 4.33
CA ARG A 51 -7.78 -1.81 5.56
C ARG A 51 -6.28 -1.69 5.56
N CYS A 52 -5.59 -2.71 5.05
CA CYS A 52 -4.13 -2.67 4.98
C CYS A 52 -3.66 -1.59 4.02
N LEU A 53 -4.34 -1.42 2.89
CA LEU A 53 -3.96 -0.39 1.94
C LEU A 53 -4.17 1.00 2.50
N PHE A 54 -5.26 1.21 3.24
CA PHE A 54 -5.46 2.50 3.90
C PHE A 54 -4.41 2.74 4.98
N ASP A 55 -3.94 1.67 5.62
CA ASP A 55 -2.88 1.80 6.60
C ASP A 55 -1.58 2.23 5.92
N VAL A 56 -1.28 1.65 4.77
CA VAL A 56 -0.12 2.06 3.98
C VAL A 56 -0.25 3.55 3.62
N ARG A 57 -1.43 3.96 3.20
CA ARG A 57 -1.66 5.35 2.85
C ARG A 57 -1.38 6.26 4.04
N GLN A 58 -1.83 5.86 5.22
CA GLN A 58 -1.61 6.65 6.42
C GLN A 58 -0.12 6.78 6.73
N GLN A 59 0.63 5.70 6.56
CA GLN A 59 2.06 5.75 6.80
C GLN A 59 2.73 6.74 5.85
N VAL A 60 2.30 6.77 4.60
CA VAL A 60 2.86 7.70 3.63
C VAL A 60 2.54 9.14 4.04
N VAL A 61 1.30 9.38 4.46
CA VAL A 61 0.91 10.73 4.89
C VAL A 61 1.78 11.19 6.05
N LEU A 62 2.06 10.29 6.98
CA LEU A 62 2.85 10.63 8.15
C LEU A 62 4.35 10.68 7.86
N GLY A 63 4.75 10.29 6.66
CA GLY A 63 6.16 10.29 6.31
C GLY A 63 6.94 9.17 6.92
N LYS A 64 6.25 8.10 7.33
CA LYS A 64 6.90 6.96 7.94
C LYS A 64 7.19 5.89 6.92
N GLU A 65 8.21 5.08 7.21
CA GLU A 65 8.53 3.95 6.37
C GLU A 65 7.48 2.86 6.58
N VAL A 66 7.09 2.22 5.48
CA VAL A 66 6.07 1.18 5.55
C VAL A 66 6.74 -0.17 5.72
N GLN A 67 6.29 -0.92 6.72
CA GLN A 67 6.83 -2.23 6.99
C GLN A 67 6.28 -3.25 6.01
N GLU A 68 7.17 -4.12 5.52
CA GLU A 68 6.77 -5.12 4.56
C GLU A 68 6.19 -6.36 5.19
N GLU A 69 6.77 -6.79 6.30
CA GLU A 69 6.31 -8.02 6.86
C GLU A 69 5.18 -7.74 7.79
N MET A 70 4.02 -7.84 7.26
CA MET A 70 2.83 -7.71 8.06
C MET A 70 2.37 -9.05 8.53
N GLU A 71 2.85 -10.08 7.92
CA GLU A 71 2.30 -11.36 8.20
C GLU A 71 3.07 -12.10 9.24
N LYS A 72 3.87 -11.62 9.88
CA LYS A 72 4.63 -12.31 10.90
C LYS A 72 4.02 -13.60 11.39
#